data_2a141a08cdedc480dd3584e30288c8b8
#
_entry.id   2a141a08cdedc480dd3584e30288c8b8
#
_cell.length_a   1.000
_cell.length_b   1.000
_cell.length_c   1.000
_cell.angle_alpha   90.00
_cell.angle_beta   90.00
_cell.angle_gamma   90.00
#
_symmetry.space_group_name_H-M   'P 1'
#
loop_
_entity.id
_entity.type
_entity.pdbx_description
1 polymer ?
#
loop_
_entity_poly.entity_id
_entity_poly.type
_entity_poly.pdbx_seq_one_letter_code
_entity_poly.pdbx_strand_id
1 'polypeptide(L)'
;METQSIPWREKVQLIVRFLRGSIHYFVVALLCACLGMVFNALTPQVIRLTVDSILGAEQPSLPAFLQPLLPLLQAQKLHALWLAAAAVLLLALLRGFCNYGQRTQLSRGSESFVKRIRDGLYDHIQHLSFSWHTAHSTGEIIQRCTSDVDVIRTFVCNQLVEVVRTVFLIILYLVIMFRMNVRLSFVAL
;
A
#
# COMPACT_ATOMS: atom_id res chain seq x y z
N MET A 1 -21.30 23.62 -28.01
CA MET A 1 -21.92 22.57 -27.14
C MET A 1 -21.35 22.74 -25.76
N GLU A 2 -22.17 23.27 -24.84
CA GLU A 2 -21.81 23.42 -23.43
C GLU A 2 -21.51 22.05 -22.85
N THR A 3 -20.27 21.85 -22.47
CA THR A 3 -19.88 20.73 -21.62
C THR A 3 -20.53 20.95 -20.27
N GLN A 4 -21.73 20.43 -20.06
CA GLN A 4 -22.31 20.33 -18.72
C GLN A 4 -21.27 19.67 -17.83
N SER A 5 -20.63 20.47 -17.00
CA SER A 5 -19.66 19.97 -16.03
C SER A 5 -20.39 19.08 -15.03
N ILE A 6 -20.34 17.78 -15.28
CA ILE A 6 -20.86 16.77 -14.34
C ILE A 6 -20.28 17.09 -12.96
N PRO A 7 -21.12 17.29 -11.93
CA PRO A 7 -20.65 17.65 -10.59
C PRO A 7 -19.66 16.59 -10.07
N TRP A 8 -18.62 17.06 -9.37
CA TRP A 8 -17.56 16.19 -8.84
C TRP A 8 -18.09 14.94 -8.11
N ARG A 9 -19.20 15.06 -7.40
CA ARG A 9 -19.84 13.95 -6.68
C ARG A 9 -20.28 12.81 -7.60
N GLU A 10 -20.85 13.13 -8.75
CA GLU A 10 -21.28 12.10 -9.72
C GLU A 10 -20.09 11.39 -10.35
N LYS A 11 -19.00 12.13 -10.66
CA LYS A 11 -17.76 11.52 -11.16
C LYS A 11 -17.16 10.54 -10.16
N VAL A 12 -17.13 10.91 -8.88
CA VAL A 12 -16.64 10.03 -7.82
C VAL A 12 -17.54 8.82 -7.62
N GLN A 13 -18.87 9.00 -7.64
CA GLN A 13 -19.82 7.89 -7.53
C GLN A 13 -19.67 6.88 -8.68
N LEU A 14 -19.41 7.36 -9.88
CA LEU A 14 -19.21 6.52 -11.06
C LEU A 14 -17.92 5.67 -10.91
N ILE A 15 -16.82 6.28 -10.48
CA ILE A 15 -15.56 5.58 -10.19
C ILE A 15 -15.78 4.53 -9.09
N VAL A 16 -16.45 4.90 -8.00
CA VAL A 16 -16.74 3.97 -6.87
C VAL A 16 -17.62 2.81 -7.32
N ARG A 17 -18.59 3.04 -8.20
CA ARG A 17 -19.45 1.98 -8.77
C ARG A 17 -18.64 0.94 -9.52
N PHE A 18 -17.71 1.36 -10.38
CA PHE A 18 -16.83 0.44 -11.11
C PHE A 18 -15.80 -0.24 -10.20
N LEU A 19 -15.34 0.47 -9.16
CA LEU A 19 -14.39 -0.05 -8.18
C LEU A 19 -15.01 -1.13 -7.28
N ARG A 20 -16.32 -1.02 -6.98
CA ARG A 20 -17.04 -1.87 -6.00
C ARG A 20 -16.90 -3.37 -6.27
N GLY A 21 -16.77 -3.78 -7.52
CA GLY A 21 -16.56 -5.18 -7.88
C GLY A 21 -15.12 -5.68 -7.72
N SER A 22 -14.14 -4.77 -7.59
CA SER A 22 -12.72 -5.11 -7.44
C SER A 22 -12.16 -4.70 -6.07
N ILE A 23 -12.99 -4.15 -5.18
CA ILE A 23 -12.59 -3.56 -3.90
C ILE A 23 -11.86 -4.55 -2.99
N HIS A 24 -12.21 -5.83 -3.04
CA HIS A 24 -11.56 -6.87 -2.24
C HIS A 24 -10.07 -7.02 -2.58
N TYR A 25 -9.68 -6.88 -3.85
CA TYR A 25 -8.28 -6.91 -4.26
C TYR A 25 -7.50 -5.72 -3.68
N PHE A 26 -8.11 -4.53 -3.69
CA PHE A 26 -7.49 -3.32 -3.14
C PHE A 26 -7.39 -3.38 -1.61
N VAL A 27 -8.41 -3.92 -0.92
CA VAL A 27 -8.37 -4.11 0.53
C VAL A 27 -7.27 -5.10 0.93
N VAL A 28 -7.16 -6.23 0.24
CA VAL A 28 -6.09 -7.21 0.51
C VAL A 28 -4.72 -6.62 0.19
N ALA A 29 -4.57 -5.88 -0.91
CA ALA A 29 -3.33 -5.19 -1.25
C ALA A 29 -2.93 -4.19 -0.16
N LEU A 30 -3.89 -3.42 0.37
CA LEU A 30 -3.66 -2.45 1.44
C LEU A 30 -3.26 -3.14 2.75
N LEU A 31 -3.92 -4.24 3.12
CA LEU A 31 -3.56 -5.03 4.31
C LEU A 31 -2.14 -5.59 4.20
N CYS A 32 -1.77 -6.14 3.03
CA CYS A 32 -0.41 -6.61 2.77
C CYS A 32 0.61 -5.46 2.86
N ALA A 33 0.26 -4.27 2.34
CA ALA A 33 1.11 -3.08 2.43
C ALA A 33 1.34 -2.66 3.89
N CYS A 34 0.27 -2.55 4.68
CA CYS A 34 0.35 -2.20 6.10
C CYS A 34 1.19 -3.21 6.89
N LEU A 35 0.98 -4.50 6.65
CA LEU A 35 1.76 -5.56 7.31
C LEU A 35 3.24 -5.50 6.93
N GLY A 36 3.54 -5.28 5.65
CA GLY A 36 4.92 -5.08 5.17
C GLY A 36 5.61 -3.87 5.81
N MET A 37 4.89 -2.78 6.07
CA MET A 37 5.42 -1.61 6.78
C MET A 37 5.73 -1.91 8.24
N VAL A 38 4.88 -2.67 8.91
CA VAL A 38 5.14 -3.10 10.29
C VAL A 38 6.43 -3.92 10.36
N PHE A 39 6.63 -4.89 9.45
CA PHE A 39 7.88 -5.66 9.40
C PHE A 39 9.10 -4.76 9.09
N ASN A 40 8.92 -3.76 8.24
CA ASN A 40 9.99 -2.79 7.96
C ASN A 40 10.36 -1.95 9.19
N ALA A 41 9.39 -1.53 10.00
CA ALA A 41 9.60 -0.77 11.23
C ALA A 41 10.20 -1.61 12.36
N LEU A 42 10.02 -2.93 12.36
CA LEU A 42 10.61 -3.85 13.32
C LEU A 42 12.11 -4.11 13.06
N THR A 43 12.55 -4.03 11.81
CA THR A 43 13.95 -4.32 11.43
C THR A 43 14.96 -3.46 12.20
N PRO A 44 14.87 -2.12 12.26
CA PRO A 44 15.82 -1.30 13.04
C PRO A 44 15.73 -1.56 14.55
N GLN A 45 14.58 -1.98 15.07
CA GLN A 45 14.43 -2.32 16.48
C GLN A 45 15.20 -3.60 16.84
N VAL A 46 15.16 -4.61 15.97
CA VAL A 46 15.94 -5.85 16.14
C VAL A 46 17.44 -5.55 16.09
N ILE A 47 17.88 -4.70 15.14
CA ILE A 47 19.28 -4.29 15.05
C ILE A 47 19.73 -3.55 16.32
N ARG A 48 18.94 -2.58 16.79
CA ARG A 48 19.21 -1.86 18.03
C ARG A 48 19.37 -2.81 19.22
N LEU A 49 18.42 -3.74 19.40
CA LEU A 49 18.46 -4.73 20.46
C LEU A 49 19.72 -5.60 20.41
N THR A 50 20.13 -5.98 19.20
CA THR A 50 21.34 -6.78 19.00
C THR A 50 22.59 -5.99 19.40
N VAL A 51 22.67 -4.72 18.99
CA VAL A 51 23.79 -3.84 19.34
C VAL A 51 23.83 -3.59 20.85
N ASP A 52 22.69 -3.28 21.46
CA ASP A 52 22.58 -3.02 22.90
C ASP A 52 22.92 -4.27 23.72
N SER A 53 22.55 -5.48 23.27
CA SER A 53 22.85 -6.75 23.95
C SER A 53 24.33 -7.17 23.85
N ILE A 54 25.04 -6.75 22.79
CA ILE A 54 26.43 -7.16 22.53
C ILE A 54 27.42 -6.12 23.07
N LEU A 55 27.12 -4.81 22.90
CA LEU A 55 27.98 -3.68 23.23
C LEU A 55 27.54 -2.98 24.51
N GLY A 56 26.28 -3.07 24.92
CA GLY A 56 25.74 -2.39 26.09
C GLY A 56 25.96 -3.16 27.39
N ALA A 57 26.43 -2.46 28.44
CA ALA A 57 26.50 -2.98 29.80
C ALA A 57 25.15 -2.90 30.55
N GLU A 58 24.11 -2.32 29.96
CA GLU A 58 22.79 -2.11 30.55
C GLU A 58 21.76 -3.11 30.00
N GLN A 59 20.82 -3.50 30.87
CA GLN A 59 19.71 -4.40 30.46
C GLN A 59 18.86 -3.76 29.39
N PRO A 60 18.68 -4.39 28.21
CA PRO A 60 17.92 -3.81 27.12
C PRO A 60 16.44 -3.65 27.51
N SER A 61 15.90 -2.45 27.40
CA SER A 61 14.48 -2.15 27.57
C SER A 61 13.70 -2.68 26.38
N LEU A 62 13.26 -3.94 26.47
CA LEU A 62 12.50 -4.62 25.40
C LEU A 62 11.01 -4.26 25.43
N PRO A 63 10.38 -4.04 24.27
CA PRO A 63 8.92 -4.08 24.16
C PRO A 63 8.39 -5.45 24.66
N ALA A 64 7.25 -5.42 25.36
CA ALA A 64 6.70 -6.58 26.07
C ALA A 64 6.57 -7.88 25.22
N PHE A 65 6.37 -7.76 23.91
CA PHE A 65 6.20 -8.91 23.00
C PHE A 65 7.54 -9.61 22.63
N LEU A 66 8.69 -8.99 22.88
CA LEU A 66 10.03 -9.55 22.61
C LEU A 66 10.74 -10.07 23.89
N GLN A 67 10.13 -9.87 25.06
CA GLN A 67 10.66 -10.35 26.33
C GLN A 67 10.95 -11.87 26.39
N PRO A 68 10.16 -12.77 25.76
CA PRO A 68 10.47 -14.19 25.79
C PRO A 68 11.74 -14.60 25.04
N LEU A 69 12.32 -13.71 24.21
CA LEU A 69 13.60 -13.94 23.52
C LEU A 69 14.84 -13.62 24.38
N LEU A 70 14.69 -12.91 25.49
CA LEU A 70 15.79 -12.50 26.38
C LEU A 70 16.70 -13.66 26.84
N PRO A 71 16.17 -14.78 27.36
CA PRO A 71 17.03 -15.87 27.84
C PRO A 71 17.85 -16.53 26.73
N LEU A 72 17.34 -16.54 25.49
CA LEU A 72 18.03 -17.08 24.32
C LEU A 72 19.18 -16.18 23.84
N LEU A 73 19.06 -14.86 24.04
CA LEU A 73 20.07 -13.87 23.67
C LEU A 73 21.25 -13.80 24.68
N GLN A 74 21.02 -14.21 25.94
CA GLN A 74 22.04 -14.12 27.01
C GLN A 74 22.98 -15.33 27.08
N ALA A 75 22.61 -16.48 26.46
CA ALA A 75 23.31 -17.73 26.67
C ALA A 75 24.73 -17.82 26.05
N GLN A 76 25.01 -17.11 24.94
CA GLN A 76 26.36 -16.97 24.36
C GLN A 76 26.37 -15.84 23.31
N LYS A 77 27.28 -14.91 23.37
CA LYS A 77 27.38 -13.73 22.47
C LYS A 77 27.39 -14.12 20.98
N LEU A 78 28.00 -15.24 20.62
CA LEU A 78 28.07 -15.74 19.24
C LEU A 78 26.70 -16.26 18.75
N HIS A 79 25.95 -16.96 19.60
CA HIS A 79 24.62 -17.47 19.29
C HIS A 79 23.59 -16.34 19.16
N ALA A 80 23.75 -15.26 19.95
CA ALA A 80 22.92 -14.07 19.85
C ALA A 80 23.06 -13.38 18.50
N LEU A 81 24.26 -13.30 17.91
CA LEU A 81 24.49 -12.76 16.58
C LEU A 81 23.81 -13.57 15.49
N TRP A 82 23.93 -14.92 15.55
CA TRP A 82 23.25 -15.79 14.58
C TRP A 82 21.73 -15.72 14.69
N LEU A 83 21.19 -15.63 15.90
CA LEU A 83 19.77 -15.43 16.15
C LEU A 83 19.27 -14.09 15.60
N ALA A 84 20.01 -13.02 15.82
CA ALA A 84 19.68 -11.71 15.28
C ALA A 84 19.72 -11.68 13.75
N ALA A 85 20.74 -12.29 13.15
CA ALA A 85 20.85 -12.43 11.70
C ALA A 85 19.68 -13.23 11.13
N ALA A 86 19.30 -14.33 11.76
CA ALA A 86 18.17 -15.14 11.39
C ALA A 86 16.84 -14.38 11.54
N ALA A 87 16.67 -13.60 12.60
CA ALA A 87 15.48 -12.77 12.82
C ALA A 87 15.34 -11.68 11.76
N VAL A 88 16.42 -10.98 11.43
CA VAL A 88 16.42 -9.97 10.35
C VAL A 88 16.12 -10.60 9.01
N LEU A 89 16.70 -11.76 8.71
CA LEU A 89 16.43 -12.51 7.49
C LEU A 89 14.96 -12.92 7.41
N LEU A 90 14.40 -13.44 8.50
CA LEU A 90 12.98 -13.83 8.57
C LEU A 90 12.07 -12.60 8.33
N LEU A 91 12.34 -11.47 8.98
CA LEU A 91 11.60 -10.23 8.76
C LEU A 91 11.69 -9.76 7.31
N ALA A 92 12.88 -9.86 6.69
CA ALA A 92 13.07 -9.51 5.29
C ALA A 92 12.26 -10.43 4.35
N LEU A 93 12.21 -11.73 4.61
CA LEU A 93 11.41 -12.69 3.84
C LEU A 93 9.91 -12.42 4.01
N LEU A 94 9.43 -12.19 5.23
CA LEU A 94 8.03 -11.85 5.50
C LEU A 94 7.63 -10.55 4.81
N ARG A 95 8.48 -9.52 4.87
CA ARG A 95 8.28 -8.28 4.15
C ARG A 95 8.25 -8.49 2.64
N GLY A 96 9.18 -9.30 2.10
CA GLY A 96 9.20 -9.65 0.67
C GLY A 96 7.92 -10.34 0.23
N PHE A 97 7.41 -11.28 1.02
CA PHE A 97 6.14 -11.96 0.76
C PHE A 97 4.95 -11.00 0.79
N CYS A 98 4.89 -10.10 1.77
CA CYS A 98 3.85 -9.07 1.83
C CYS A 98 3.90 -8.12 0.63
N ASN A 99 5.09 -7.68 0.21
CA ASN A 99 5.26 -6.84 -0.97
C ASN A 99 4.83 -7.55 -2.26
N TYR A 100 5.16 -8.83 -2.39
CA TYR A 100 4.70 -9.63 -3.52
C TYR A 100 3.17 -9.76 -3.54
N GLY A 101 2.56 -10.08 -2.41
CA GLY A 101 1.11 -10.14 -2.24
C GLY A 101 0.44 -8.82 -2.61
N GLN A 102 0.95 -7.70 -2.08
CA GLN A 102 0.46 -6.36 -2.40
C GLN A 102 0.46 -6.09 -3.91
N ARG A 103 1.61 -6.29 -4.57
CA ARG A 103 1.76 -6.02 -6.02
C ARG A 103 0.85 -6.91 -6.86
N THR A 104 0.75 -8.19 -6.53
CA THR A 104 -0.08 -9.15 -7.25
C THR A 104 -1.57 -8.82 -7.12
N GLN A 105 -2.03 -8.50 -5.92
CA GLN A 105 -3.43 -8.13 -5.70
C GLN A 105 -3.77 -6.79 -6.33
N LEU A 106 -2.88 -5.81 -6.25
CA LEU A 106 -3.04 -4.51 -6.89
C LEU A 106 -3.15 -4.65 -8.42
N SER A 107 -2.30 -5.48 -9.03
CA SER A 107 -2.35 -5.76 -10.47
C SER A 107 -3.69 -6.41 -10.87
N ARG A 108 -4.12 -7.46 -10.15
CA ARG A 108 -5.40 -8.12 -10.40
C ARG A 108 -6.59 -7.19 -10.24
N GLY A 109 -6.57 -6.36 -9.19
CA GLY A 109 -7.60 -5.35 -8.96
C GLY A 109 -7.66 -4.31 -10.07
N SER A 110 -6.50 -3.86 -10.54
CA SER A 110 -6.33 -2.93 -11.64
C SER A 110 -6.89 -3.48 -12.96
N GLU A 111 -6.53 -4.70 -13.33
CA GLU A 111 -7.05 -5.34 -14.55
C GLU A 111 -8.57 -5.55 -14.49
N SER A 112 -9.08 -6.00 -13.35
CA SER A 112 -10.53 -6.17 -13.15
C SER A 112 -11.29 -4.83 -13.25
N PHE A 113 -10.72 -3.76 -12.72
CA PHE A 113 -11.27 -2.40 -12.78
C PHE A 113 -11.30 -1.87 -14.21
N VAL A 114 -10.17 -1.99 -14.94
CA VAL A 114 -10.07 -1.58 -16.36
C VAL A 114 -11.05 -2.33 -17.24
N LYS A 115 -11.14 -3.66 -17.07
CA LYS A 115 -12.09 -4.48 -17.79
C LYS A 115 -13.52 -3.94 -17.63
N ARG A 116 -13.95 -3.68 -16.40
CA ARG A 116 -15.31 -3.17 -16.13
C ARG A 116 -15.56 -1.81 -16.74
N ILE A 117 -14.57 -0.91 -16.72
CA ILE A 117 -14.71 0.39 -17.38
C ILE A 117 -14.86 0.21 -18.88
N ARG A 118 -14.00 -0.60 -19.51
CA ARG A 118 -14.06 -0.86 -20.95
C ARG A 118 -15.36 -1.53 -21.36
N ASP A 119 -15.82 -2.53 -20.61
CA ASP A 119 -17.10 -3.19 -20.84
C ASP A 119 -18.26 -2.18 -20.76
N GLY A 120 -18.27 -1.31 -19.74
CA GLY A 120 -19.29 -0.28 -19.58
C GLY A 120 -19.24 0.81 -20.65
N LEU A 121 -18.03 1.21 -21.09
CA LEU A 121 -17.87 2.15 -22.21
C LEU A 121 -18.36 1.54 -23.52
N TYR A 122 -18.00 0.29 -23.78
CA TYR A 122 -18.40 -0.41 -24.99
C TYR A 122 -19.92 -0.57 -25.06
N ASP A 123 -20.54 -1.01 -23.97
CA ASP A 123 -21.99 -1.10 -23.87
C ASP A 123 -22.67 0.26 -24.11
N HIS A 124 -22.17 1.31 -23.50
CA HIS A 124 -22.69 2.67 -23.69
C HIS A 124 -22.57 3.14 -25.15
N ILE A 125 -21.41 2.92 -25.80
CA ILE A 125 -21.17 3.32 -27.19
C ILE A 125 -22.12 2.59 -28.13
N GLN A 126 -22.40 1.31 -27.91
CA GLN A 126 -23.34 0.54 -28.77
C GLN A 126 -24.77 1.06 -28.72
N HIS A 127 -25.16 1.69 -27.60
CA HIS A 127 -26.53 2.24 -27.45
C HIS A 127 -26.67 3.69 -27.93
N LEU A 128 -25.58 4.32 -28.43
CA LEU A 128 -25.63 5.66 -28.96
C LEU A 128 -26.26 5.70 -30.38
N SER A 129 -26.88 6.83 -30.72
CA SER A 129 -27.52 7.01 -32.02
C SER A 129 -26.51 7.01 -33.17
N PHE A 130 -26.99 6.63 -34.38
CA PHE A 130 -26.17 6.65 -35.58
C PHE A 130 -25.62 8.03 -35.90
N SER A 131 -26.37 9.10 -35.62
CA SER A 131 -25.92 10.49 -35.81
C SER A 131 -24.72 10.83 -34.92
N TRP A 132 -24.62 10.24 -33.73
CA TRP A 132 -23.47 10.42 -32.87
C TRP A 132 -22.21 9.74 -33.45
N HIS A 133 -22.37 8.53 -34.00
CA HIS A 133 -21.27 7.79 -34.62
C HIS A 133 -20.73 8.48 -35.88
N THR A 134 -21.57 9.13 -36.65
CA THR A 134 -21.14 9.91 -37.83
C THR A 134 -20.44 11.24 -37.45
N ALA A 135 -20.74 11.79 -36.28
CA ALA A 135 -20.14 13.03 -35.78
C ALA A 135 -18.78 12.84 -35.10
N HIS A 136 -18.44 11.61 -34.69
CA HIS A 136 -17.19 11.32 -33.96
C HIS A 136 -16.31 10.35 -34.75
N SER A 137 -15.01 10.63 -34.83
CA SER A 137 -14.07 9.76 -35.52
C SER A 137 -13.82 8.47 -34.73
N THR A 138 -13.67 7.35 -35.44
CA THR A 138 -13.32 6.06 -34.82
C THR A 138 -12.02 6.16 -34.00
N GLY A 139 -11.05 6.98 -34.44
CA GLY A 139 -9.81 7.20 -33.71
C GLY A 139 -10.02 7.88 -32.35
N GLU A 140 -10.92 8.86 -32.27
CA GLU A 140 -11.27 9.51 -30.98
C GLU A 140 -11.92 8.53 -30.01
N ILE A 141 -12.82 7.69 -30.50
CA ILE A 141 -13.48 6.66 -29.67
C ILE A 141 -12.46 5.65 -29.14
N ILE A 142 -11.55 5.19 -29.98
CA ILE A 142 -10.47 4.28 -29.57
C ILE A 142 -9.55 4.93 -28.53
N GLN A 143 -9.17 6.19 -28.73
CA GLN A 143 -8.32 6.92 -27.78
C GLN A 143 -9.01 7.02 -26.40
N ARG A 144 -10.29 7.35 -26.34
CA ARG A 144 -11.03 7.43 -25.07
C ARG A 144 -11.13 6.06 -24.38
N CYS A 145 -11.35 4.98 -25.15
CA CYS A 145 -11.44 3.63 -24.60
C CYS A 145 -10.09 3.02 -24.18
N THR A 146 -8.98 3.56 -24.64
CA THR A 146 -7.64 3.06 -24.33
C THR A 146 -6.88 4.04 -23.45
N SER A 147 -6.43 5.16 -23.99
CA SER A 147 -5.54 6.11 -23.31
C SER A 147 -6.18 6.75 -22.08
N ASP A 148 -7.42 7.24 -22.20
CA ASP A 148 -8.10 7.90 -21.08
C ASP A 148 -8.41 6.89 -19.94
N VAL A 149 -8.75 5.65 -20.29
CA VAL A 149 -8.96 4.59 -19.31
C VAL A 149 -7.66 4.24 -18.58
N ASP A 150 -6.51 4.22 -19.29
CA ASP A 150 -5.21 3.97 -18.67
C ASP A 150 -4.77 5.11 -17.73
N VAL A 151 -5.11 6.36 -18.03
CA VAL A 151 -4.90 7.49 -17.12
C VAL A 151 -5.72 7.31 -15.83
N ILE A 152 -7.01 6.96 -15.95
CA ILE A 152 -7.88 6.70 -14.79
C ILE A 152 -7.35 5.52 -13.98
N ARG A 153 -6.93 4.44 -14.64
CA ARG A 153 -6.29 3.28 -14.02
C ARG A 153 -5.09 3.70 -13.18
N THR A 154 -4.17 4.44 -13.78
CA THR A 154 -2.94 4.88 -13.11
C THR A 154 -3.26 5.71 -11.88
N PHE A 155 -4.22 6.64 -12.00
CA PHE A 155 -4.64 7.46 -10.88
C PHE A 155 -5.26 6.63 -9.75
N VAL A 156 -6.28 5.83 -10.04
CA VAL A 156 -7.03 5.09 -9.02
C VAL A 156 -6.19 3.96 -8.42
N CYS A 157 -5.49 3.20 -9.25
CA CYS A 157 -4.80 2.00 -8.79
C CYS A 157 -3.44 2.28 -8.16
N ASN A 158 -2.72 3.31 -8.61
CA ASN A 158 -1.39 3.63 -8.10
C ASN A 158 -1.44 4.80 -7.12
N GLN A 159 -1.94 5.96 -7.55
CA GLN A 159 -1.88 7.19 -6.74
C GLN A 159 -2.73 7.11 -5.48
N LEU A 160 -3.98 6.64 -5.58
CA LEU A 160 -4.86 6.54 -4.42
C LEU A 160 -4.31 5.56 -3.37
N VAL A 161 -3.83 4.41 -3.82
CA VAL A 161 -3.25 3.39 -2.93
C VAL A 161 -1.97 3.91 -2.27
N GLU A 162 -1.12 4.65 -3.01
CA GLU A 162 0.10 5.22 -2.46
C GLU A 162 -0.17 6.33 -1.44
N VAL A 163 -1.19 7.17 -1.67
CA VAL A 163 -1.62 8.18 -0.68
C VAL A 163 -2.07 7.51 0.62
N VAL A 164 -2.94 6.50 0.56
CA VAL A 164 -3.41 5.80 1.76
C VAL A 164 -2.25 5.14 2.50
N ARG A 165 -1.33 4.51 1.76
CA ARG A 165 -0.11 3.92 2.29
C ARG A 165 0.76 4.95 3.02
N THR A 166 0.99 6.11 2.39
CA THR A 166 1.82 7.19 2.96
C THR A 166 1.21 7.75 4.23
N VAL A 167 -0.11 8.00 4.24
CA VAL A 167 -0.82 8.45 5.44
C VAL A 167 -0.69 7.42 6.58
N PHE A 168 -0.87 6.15 6.29
CA PHE A 168 -0.69 5.09 7.28
C PHE A 168 0.74 5.06 7.83
N LEU A 169 1.74 5.22 6.97
CA LEU A 169 3.16 5.26 7.35
C LEU A 169 3.45 6.45 8.27
N ILE A 170 2.94 7.63 7.95
CA ILE A 170 3.10 8.83 8.79
C ILE A 170 2.50 8.57 10.18
N ILE A 171 1.26 8.06 10.24
CA ILE A 171 0.61 7.75 11.51
C ILE A 171 1.41 6.72 12.31
N LEU A 172 1.90 5.66 11.67
CA LEU A 172 2.69 4.62 12.31
C LEU A 172 3.98 5.19 12.93
N TYR A 173 4.73 6.00 12.18
CA TYR A 173 5.96 6.61 12.68
C TYR A 173 5.69 7.65 13.77
N LEU A 174 4.64 8.45 13.67
CA LEU A 174 4.23 9.36 14.74
C LEU A 174 3.94 8.61 16.05
N VAL A 175 3.17 7.53 15.98
CA VAL A 175 2.86 6.71 17.16
C VAL A 175 4.14 6.14 17.79
N ILE A 176 5.07 5.65 16.97
CA ILE A 176 6.36 5.12 17.47
C ILE A 176 7.18 6.24 18.13
N MET A 177 7.31 7.41 17.50
CA MET A 177 8.05 8.56 18.02
C MET A 177 7.49 9.06 19.35
N PHE A 178 6.17 9.24 19.45
CA PHE A 178 5.53 9.68 20.70
C PHE A 178 5.70 8.68 21.84
N ARG A 179 5.77 7.37 21.53
CA ARG A 179 6.07 6.35 22.54
C ARG A 179 7.51 6.36 23.03
N MET A 180 8.45 6.82 22.21
CA MET A 180 9.86 6.86 22.58
C MET A 180 10.20 8.10 23.44
N ASN A 181 9.88 9.28 22.99
CA ASN A 181 10.14 10.52 23.75
C ASN A 181 9.28 11.68 23.23
N VAL A 182 8.31 12.11 24.03
CA VAL A 182 7.34 13.17 23.65
C VAL A 182 8.04 14.50 23.35
N ARG A 183 9.10 14.87 24.11
CA ARG A 183 9.82 16.14 23.90
C ARG A 183 10.59 16.18 22.57
N LEU A 184 11.28 15.09 22.25
CA LEU A 184 12.00 14.97 20.98
C LEU A 184 11.05 14.87 19.78
N SER A 185 9.88 14.27 19.96
CA SER A 185 8.86 14.17 18.91
C SER A 185 8.31 15.54 18.50
N PHE A 186 8.13 16.46 19.46
CA PHE A 186 7.71 17.84 19.15
C PHE A 186 8.77 18.68 18.43
N VAL A 187 10.06 18.38 18.64
CA VAL A 187 11.16 19.10 17.95
C VAL A 187 11.34 18.59 16.51
N ALA A 188 10.97 17.34 16.23
CA ALA A 188 11.14 16.71 14.93
C ALA A 188 9.92 16.91 13.97
N LEU A 189 8.79 17.43 14.45
CA LEU A 189 7.55 17.70 13.71
C LEU A 189 7.53 19.14 13.19
#